data_57a2e5a52e1b8fc34ad73ba027ee8f4f
#
_entry.id   57a2e5a52e1b8fc34ad73ba027ee8f4f
#
_cell.length_a   1.000
_cell.length_b   1.000
_cell.length_c   1.000
_cell.angle_alpha   90.00
_cell.angle_beta   90.00
_cell.angle_gamma   90.00
#
_symmetry.space_group_name_H-M   'P 1'
#
loop_
_entity.id
_entity.type
_entity.pdbx_description
1 polymer ?
#
loop_
_entity_poly.entity_id
_entity_poly.type
_entity_poly.pdbx_seq_one_letter_code
_entity_poly.pdbx_strand_id
1 'polypeptide(L)'
;MKVLIILAHPEPASFNAALAARGAAALRQAGHAVTISDLVAQDFDPRAGRHDFTGAADAARFHYQSEQAHAVRTGGFCDEIAREQARVMEADLLVFQFPLWWGGVPAILKGWIERVLAYGFAYADGLRYEKGVFRGRRAMVSMTTGGLPQRFGRGAAYGELEDQVLWQLQHLVLEYMGYTLERPFVAYGAPRVDADRRAAYLDEFASHLLEAAARPVDRGQGITDPLSHVPDSAITANR
;
A
#
# COMPACT_ATOMS: atom_id res chain seq x y z
N MET A 1 -16.88 -4.06 6.12
CA MET A 1 -15.41 -4.01 6.01
C MET A 1 -14.97 -2.56 5.91
N LYS A 2 -13.79 -2.21 6.45
CA LYS A 2 -13.13 -0.91 6.25
C LYS A 2 -12.10 -1.05 5.13
N VAL A 3 -12.21 -0.26 4.07
CA VAL A 3 -11.33 -0.30 2.90
C VAL A 3 -10.54 0.99 2.82
N LEU A 4 -9.21 0.88 2.67
CA LEU A 4 -8.31 1.99 2.41
C LEU A 4 -7.77 1.89 0.98
N ILE A 5 -8.03 2.91 0.16
CA ILE A 5 -7.48 3.04 -1.19
C ILE A 5 -6.40 4.12 -1.14
N ILE A 6 -5.15 3.74 -1.41
CA ILE A 6 -4.03 4.67 -1.60
C ILE A 6 -3.97 5.01 -3.08
N LEU A 7 -4.29 6.25 -3.42
CA LEU A 7 -4.28 6.75 -4.79
C LEU A 7 -3.00 7.55 -5.05
N ALA A 8 -2.26 7.16 -6.07
CA ALA A 8 -1.02 7.82 -6.47
C ALA A 8 -1.07 8.23 -7.95
N HIS A 9 -1.64 9.39 -8.25
CA HIS A 9 -1.64 9.99 -9.58
C HIS A 9 -1.69 11.52 -9.49
N PRO A 10 -0.85 12.27 -10.25
CA PRO A 10 -0.80 13.73 -10.17
C PRO A 10 -2.02 14.44 -10.76
N GLU A 11 -2.75 13.80 -11.67
CA GLU A 11 -3.92 14.39 -12.35
C GLU A 11 -5.22 13.91 -11.67
N PRO A 12 -5.99 14.82 -11.05
CA PRO A 12 -7.24 14.44 -10.37
C PRO A 12 -8.33 13.94 -11.33
N ALA A 13 -8.27 14.29 -12.63
CA ALA A 13 -9.17 13.78 -13.66
C ALA A 13 -8.63 12.51 -14.35
N SER A 14 -7.59 11.88 -13.78
CA SER A 14 -6.98 10.68 -14.35
C SER A 14 -7.90 9.46 -14.30
N PHE A 15 -7.61 8.49 -15.15
CA PHE A 15 -8.31 7.21 -15.13
C PHE A 15 -8.06 6.44 -13.80
N ASN A 16 -6.90 6.62 -13.15
CA ASN A 16 -6.64 6.09 -11.81
C ASN A 16 -7.59 6.68 -10.76
N ALA A 17 -7.82 8.00 -10.80
CA ALA A 17 -8.77 8.66 -9.91
C ALA A 17 -10.22 8.21 -10.19
N ALA A 18 -10.58 8.03 -11.47
CA ALA A 18 -11.89 7.53 -11.87
C ALA A 18 -12.13 6.10 -11.37
N LEU A 19 -11.14 5.21 -11.47
CA LEU A 19 -11.19 3.85 -10.90
C LEU A 19 -11.38 3.91 -9.38
N ALA A 20 -10.56 4.67 -8.66
CA ALA A 20 -10.67 4.81 -7.21
C ALA A 20 -12.06 5.33 -6.78
N ALA A 21 -12.56 6.36 -7.46
CA ALA A 21 -13.88 6.95 -7.18
C ALA A 21 -15.03 5.95 -7.46
N ARG A 22 -14.99 5.24 -8.61
CA ARG A 22 -16.01 4.26 -8.99
C ARG A 22 -16.02 3.08 -8.02
N GLY A 23 -14.84 2.55 -7.67
CA GLY A 23 -14.70 1.46 -6.71
C GLY A 23 -15.19 1.85 -5.32
N ALA A 24 -14.79 3.04 -4.84
CA ALA A 24 -15.23 3.56 -3.55
C ALA A 24 -16.76 3.77 -3.50
N ALA A 25 -17.37 4.25 -4.58
CA ALA A 25 -18.82 4.42 -4.67
C ALA A 25 -19.55 3.08 -4.57
N ALA A 26 -19.09 2.07 -5.31
CA ALA A 26 -19.68 0.72 -5.27
C ALA A 26 -19.56 0.07 -3.88
N LEU A 27 -18.40 0.16 -3.25
CA LEU A 27 -18.19 -0.36 -1.90
C LEU A 27 -19.07 0.35 -0.86
N ARG A 28 -19.19 1.69 -0.91
CA ARG A 28 -20.07 2.45 0.00
C ARG A 28 -21.53 2.08 -0.21
N GLN A 29 -21.97 1.91 -1.45
CA GLN A 29 -23.33 1.46 -1.78
C GLN A 29 -23.62 0.05 -1.22
N ALA A 30 -22.60 -0.81 -1.16
CA ALA A 30 -22.68 -2.13 -0.52
C ALA A 30 -22.52 -2.10 1.02
N GLY A 31 -22.46 -0.92 1.64
CA GLY A 31 -22.41 -0.79 3.11
C GLY A 31 -20.99 -0.86 3.72
N HIS A 32 -19.94 -0.78 2.91
CA HIS A 32 -18.56 -0.75 3.41
C HIS A 32 -18.09 0.67 3.72
N ALA A 33 -17.26 0.84 4.75
CA ALA A 33 -16.59 2.11 5.03
C ALA A 33 -15.36 2.25 4.12
N VAL A 34 -15.25 3.35 3.36
CA VAL A 34 -14.15 3.55 2.41
C VAL A 34 -13.47 4.89 2.66
N THR A 35 -12.15 4.83 2.85
CA THR A 35 -11.25 5.98 2.86
C THR A 35 -10.40 5.96 1.59
N ILE A 36 -10.31 7.08 0.89
CA ILE A 36 -9.32 7.27 -0.18
C ILE A 36 -8.23 8.19 0.39
N SER A 37 -6.99 7.72 0.41
CA SER A 37 -5.82 8.53 0.65
C SER A 37 -5.23 8.92 -0.69
N ASP A 38 -5.60 10.09 -1.19
CA ASP A 38 -5.04 10.68 -2.40
C ASP A 38 -3.74 11.38 -2.02
N LEU A 39 -2.61 10.75 -2.36
CA LEU A 39 -1.29 11.20 -1.94
C LEU A 39 -0.91 12.55 -2.54
N VAL A 40 -1.37 12.84 -3.76
CA VAL A 40 -1.08 14.12 -4.42
C VAL A 40 -1.99 15.23 -3.89
N ALA A 41 -3.29 14.96 -3.75
CA ALA A 41 -4.24 15.96 -3.24
C ALA A 41 -3.93 16.38 -1.79
N GLN A 42 -3.33 15.52 -0.99
CA GLN A 42 -2.90 15.87 0.38
C GLN A 42 -1.45 16.36 0.48
N ASP A 43 -0.78 16.59 -0.67
CA ASP A 43 0.62 17.07 -0.74
C ASP A 43 1.59 16.19 0.07
N PHE A 44 1.45 14.86 -0.05
CA PHE A 44 2.29 13.91 0.68
C PHE A 44 3.76 14.04 0.25
N ASP A 45 4.68 14.31 1.18
CA ASP A 45 6.11 14.35 0.87
C ASP A 45 6.65 12.91 0.67
N PRO A 46 7.19 12.54 -0.51
CA PRO A 46 7.75 11.20 -0.73
C PRO A 46 9.15 10.99 -0.13
N ARG A 47 9.78 12.04 0.39
CA ARG A 47 11.17 11.98 0.85
C ARG A 47 11.24 11.55 2.30
N ALA A 48 11.91 10.42 2.57
CA ALA A 48 12.24 10.00 3.91
C ALA A 48 13.34 10.88 4.53
N GLY A 49 13.22 11.18 5.82
CA GLY A 49 14.23 12.00 6.49
C GLY A 49 13.95 12.28 7.95
N ARG A 50 14.76 13.17 8.55
CA ARG A 50 14.59 13.56 9.96
C ARG A 50 13.25 14.26 10.23
N HIS A 51 12.67 14.88 9.22
CA HIS A 51 11.36 15.54 9.30
C HIS A 51 10.17 14.59 9.49
N ASP A 52 10.41 13.28 9.37
CA ASP A 52 9.41 12.26 9.66
C ASP A 52 9.13 12.11 11.16
N PHE A 53 10.01 12.68 11.99
CA PHE A 53 10.02 12.49 13.43
C PHE A 53 9.94 13.82 14.17
N THR A 54 9.21 13.82 15.30
CA THR A 54 9.10 14.98 16.21
C THR A 54 10.22 15.02 17.26
N GLY A 55 11.00 13.94 17.38
CA GLY A 55 12.14 13.77 18.26
C GLY A 55 13.25 12.99 17.57
N ALA A 56 14.30 12.64 18.30
CA ALA A 56 15.41 11.86 17.80
C ALA A 56 15.76 10.72 18.75
N ALA A 57 16.03 9.54 18.23
CA ALA A 57 16.59 8.43 18.98
C ALA A 57 18.06 8.71 19.37
N ASP A 58 18.80 9.32 18.44
CA ASP A 58 20.16 9.80 18.61
C ASP A 58 20.33 11.14 17.88
N ALA A 59 20.63 12.19 18.64
CA ALA A 59 20.81 13.54 18.08
C ALA A 59 22.07 13.66 17.21
N ALA A 60 23.09 12.84 17.48
CA ALA A 60 24.37 12.88 16.78
C ALA A 60 24.37 12.04 15.50
N ARG A 61 23.61 10.95 15.48
CA ARG A 61 23.61 10.00 14.36
C ARG A 61 22.19 9.68 13.91
N PHE A 62 21.93 9.81 12.63
CA PHE A 62 20.65 9.43 12.03
C PHE A 62 20.71 8.00 11.46
N HIS A 63 19.94 7.10 12.07
CA HIS A 63 19.69 5.76 11.53
C HIS A 63 18.19 5.55 11.41
N TYR A 64 17.68 5.49 10.18
CA TYR A 64 16.25 5.62 9.90
C TYR A 64 15.38 4.60 10.65
N GLN A 65 15.76 3.33 10.68
CA GLN A 65 15.00 2.31 11.42
C GLN A 65 15.03 2.54 12.95
N SER A 66 16.14 3.04 13.49
CA SER A 66 16.21 3.36 14.92
C SER A 66 15.31 4.54 15.27
N GLU A 67 15.23 5.55 14.40
CA GLU A 67 14.29 6.66 14.54
C GLU A 67 12.85 6.18 14.45
N GLN A 68 12.53 5.28 13.51
CA GLN A 68 11.21 4.67 13.38
C GLN A 68 10.82 3.91 14.66
N ALA A 69 11.72 3.05 15.18
CA ALA A 69 11.46 2.32 16.43
C ALA A 69 11.26 3.25 17.62
N HIS A 70 12.03 4.34 17.70
CA HIS A 70 11.87 5.36 18.73
C HIS A 70 10.51 6.06 18.60
N ALA A 71 10.15 6.48 17.40
CA ALA A 71 8.89 7.14 17.13
C ALA A 71 7.67 6.24 17.44
N VAL A 72 7.74 4.94 17.15
CA VAL A 72 6.68 3.99 17.54
C VAL A 72 6.47 3.97 19.06
N ARG A 73 7.57 3.94 19.84
CA ARG A 73 7.49 3.89 21.32
C ARG A 73 7.00 5.19 21.95
N THR A 74 7.30 6.31 21.33
CA THR A 74 7.06 7.65 21.91
C THR A 74 5.86 8.38 21.28
N GLY A 75 5.25 7.81 20.22
CA GLY A 75 4.27 8.54 19.40
C GLY A 75 4.91 9.67 18.61
N GLY A 76 6.19 9.52 18.25
CA GLY A 76 7.05 10.59 17.73
C GLY A 76 7.09 10.69 16.18
N PHE A 77 6.13 10.14 15.45
CA PHE A 77 5.99 10.43 14.01
C PHE A 77 5.38 11.81 13.78
N CYS A 78 5.74 12.45 12.66
CA CYS A 78 5.04 13.66 12.22
C CYS A 78 3.57 13.35 11.89
N ASP A 79 2.72 14.39 11.94
CA ASP A 79 1.26 14.25 11.77
C ASP A 79 0.86 13.56 10.45
N GLU A 80 1.62 13.80 9.39
CA GLU A 80 1.38 13.19 8.08
C GLU A 80 1.49 11.67 8.15
N ILE A 81 2.58 11.15 8.71
CA ILE A 81 2.83 9.71 8.86
C ILE A 81 1.86 9.10 9.86
N ALA A 82 1.67 9.74 11.01
CA ALA A 82 0.77 9.24 12.05
C ALA A 82 -0.67 9.08 11.53
N ARG A 83 -1.15 10.04 10.73
CA ARG A 83 -2.46 9.97 10.07
C ARG A 83 -2.57 8.80 9.10
N GLU A 84 -1.56 8.57 8.26
CA GLU A 84 -1.56 7.45 7.30
C GLU A 84 -1.45 6.10 8.02
N GLN A 85 -0.63 6.00 9.05
CA GLN A 85 -0.54 4.80 9.90
C GLN A 85 -1.88 4.46 10.57
N ALA A 86 -2.59 5.46 11.08
CA ALA A 86 -3.93 5.27 11.65
C ALA A 86 -4.91 4.70 10.59
N ARG A 87 -4.89 5.23 9.36
CA ARG A 87 -5.71 4.71 8.24
C ARG A 87 -5.37 3.25 7.92
N VAL A 88 -4.09 2.90 7.86
CA VAL A 88 -3.63 1.51 7.62
C VAL A 88 -4.09 0.60 8.76
N MET A 89 -3.95 1.03 10.02
CA MET A 89 -4.40 0.24 11.17
C MET A 89 -5.90 -0.01 11.17
N GLU A 90 -6.69 0.91 10.66
CA GLU A 90 -8.15 0.74 10.57
C GLU A 90 -8.60 -0.13 9.41
N ALA A 91 -7.80 -0.28 8.36
CA ALA A 91 -8.18 -0.99 7.15
C ALA A 91 -8.24 -2.51 7.34
N ASP A 92 -9.30 -3.13 6.82
CA ASP A 92 -9.43 -4.57 6.61
C ASP A 92 -8.87 -4.98 5.24
N LEU A 93 -9.07 -4.12 4.24
CA LEU A 93 -8.55 -4.26 2.87
C LEU A 93 -7.75 -3.00 2.51
N LEU A 94 -6.47 -3.18 2.19
CA LEU A 94 -5.59 -2.15 1.65
C LEU A 94 -5.52 -2.28 0.13
N VAL A 95 -5.79 -1.20 -0.60
CA VAL A 95 -5.74 -1.17 -2.06
C VAL A 95 -4.74 -0.11 -2.51
N PHE A 96 -3.76 -0.51 -3.31
CA PHE A 96 -2.90 0.44 -4.02
C PHE A 96 -3.46 0.70 -5.41
N GLN A 97 -3.77 1.97 -5.75
CA GLN A 97 -4.26 2.41 -7.06
C GLN A 97 -3.27 3.38 -7.69
N PHE A 98 -2.60 2.95 -8.79
CA PHE A 98 -1.53 3.73 -9.39
C PHE A 98 -1.30 3.41 -10.88
N PRO A 99 -0.62 4.28 -11.65
CA PRO A 99 -0.13 3.96 -12.98
C PRO A 99 1.21 3.21 -12.90
N LEU A 100 1.38 2.17 -13.73
CA LEU A 100 2.67 1.50 -13.86
C LEU A 100 3.65 2.43 -14.62
N TRP A 101 4.59 3.03 -13.89
CA TRP A 101 5.61 3.90 -14.44
C TRP A 101 7.00 3.29 -14.25
N TRP A 102 7.77 3.21 -15.35
CA TRP A 102 9.11 2.64 -15.31
C TRP A 102 9.20 1.26 -14.64
N GLY A 103 8.20 0.43 -14.88
CA GLY A 103 8.13 -0.93 -14.35
C GLY A 103 7.77 -1.02 -12.86
N GLY A 104 7.39 0.09 -12.21
CA GLY A 104 7.08 0.12 -10.79
C GLY A 104 6.02 1.14 -10.41
N VAL A 105 5.95 1.43 -9.12
CA VAL A 105 5.05 2.42 -8.55
C VAL A 105 5.58 3.85 -8.74
N PRO A 106 4.74 4.88 -8.84
CA PRO A 106 5.17 6.27 -8.82
C PRO A 106 5.99 6.61 -7.57
N ALA A 107 6.93 7.57 -7.68
CA ALA A 107 7.82 7.97 -6.60
C ALA A 107 7.07 8.33 -5.31
N ILE A 108 5.91 9.00 -5.44
CA ILE A 108 5.09 9.38 -4.28
C ILE A 108 4.57 8.15 -3.51
N LEU A 109 4.17 7.08 -4.21
CA LEU A 109 3.73 5.84 -3.58
C LEU A 109 4.92 5.08 -2.98
N LYS A 110 6.08 5.09 -3.64
CA LYS A 110 7.30 4.48 -3.08
C LYS A 110 7.70 5.17 -1.78
N GLY A 111 7.68 6.51 -1.76
CA GLY A 111 7.93 7.29 -0.54
C GLY A 111 6.90 7.01 0.56
N TRP A 112 5.62 6.87 0.21
CA TRP A 112 4.60 6.47 1.17
C TRP A 112 4.92 5.10 1.79
N ILE A 113 5.30 4.11 0.98
CA ILE A 113 5.71 2.78 1.45
C ILE A 113 6.88 2.89 2.42
N GLU A 114 7.92 3.67 2.09
CA GLU A 114 9.13 3.80 2.91
C GLU A 114 8.88 4.52 4.23
N ARG A 115 8.03 5.55 4.23
CA ARG A 115 7.80 6.41 5.38
C ARG A 115 6.71 5.89 6.32
N VAL A 116 5.61 5.40 5.75
CA VAL A 116 4.41 4.98 6.51
C VAL A 116 4.55 3.56 7.04
N LEU A 117 5.08 2.62 6.22
CA LEU A 117 5.25 1.23 6.60
C LEU A 117 6.54 1.02 7.42
N ALA A 118 6.64 1.77 8.52
CA ALA A 118 7.82 1.90 9.34
C ALA A 118 8.16 0.62 10.14
N TYR A 119 9.45 0.50 10.49
CA TYR A 119 9.93 -0.51 11.44
C TYR A 119 9.29 -0.30 12.83
N GLY A 120 8.78 -1.39 13.40
CA GLY A 120 8.02 -1.37 14.64
C GLY A 120 6.52 -1.09 14.47
N PHE A 121 6.11 -0.64 13.28
CA PHE A 121 4.71 -0.44 12.92
C PHE A 121 4.20 -1.52 11.96
N ALA A 122 4.80 -1.64 10.78
CA ALA A 122 4.35 -2.56 9.73
C ALA A 122 5.15 -3.86 9.69
N TYR A 123 6.33 -3.86 10.25
CA TYR A 123 7.21 -5.02 10.36
C TYR A 123 8.18 -4.84 11.53
N ALA A 124 8.75 -5.95 11.99
CA ALA A 124 9.88 -5.99 12.92
C ALA A 124 10.70 -7.26 12.69
N ASP A 125 11.82 -7.40 13.39
CA ASP A 125 12.67 -8.58 13.25
C ASP A 125 11.90 -9.86 13.62
N GLY A 126 11.94 -10.84 12.70
CA GLY A 126 11.21 -12.10 12.84
C GLY A 126 9.72 -12.05 12.47
N LEU A 127 9.14 -10.86 12.26
CA LEU A 127 7.72 -10.67 11.93
C LEU A 127 7.55 -10.39 10.43
N ARG A 128 7.51 -11.45 9.63
CA ARG A 128 7.37 -11.40 8.15
C ARG A 128 6.50 -12.54 7.67
N TYR A 129 5.88 -12.36 6.52
CA TYR A 129 5.08 -13.38 5.84
C TYR A 129 4.07 -14.03 6.78
N GLU A 130 4.16 -15.32 7.04
CA GLU A 130 3.25 -16.09 7.91
C GLU A 130 3.27 -15.61 9.38
N LYS A 131 4.26 -14.79 9.75
CA LYS A 131 4.35 -14.13 11.05
C LYS A 131 4.20 -12.61 10.95
N GLY A 132 3.77 -12.11 9.79
CA GLY A 132 3.66 -10.68 9.52
C GLY A 132 2.62 -9.98 10.40
N VAL A 133 2.78 -8.67 10.55
CA VAL A 133 1.99 -7.81 11.45
C VAL A 133 0.51 -7.75 11.06
N PHE A 134 0.22 -7.72 9.76
CA PHE A 134 -1.14 -7.54 9.23
C PHE A 134 -1.83 -8.85 8.82
N ARG A 135 -1.45 -9.98 9.44
CA ARG A 135 -2.15 -11.25 9.19
C ARG A 135 -3.64 -11.15 9.43
N GLY A 136 -4.40 -11.93 8.68
CA GLY A 136 -5.85 -11.95 8.72
C GLY A 136 -6.51 -10.77 8.02
N ARG A 137 -5.73 -9.83 7.46
CA ARG A 137 -6.19 -8.74 6.61
C ARG A 137 -5.85 -9.00 5.15
N ARG A 138 -6.43 -8.22 4.25
CA ARG A 138 -6.29 -8.41 2.81
C ARG A 138 -5.67 -7.19 2.14
N ALA A 139 -4.97 -7.42 1.02
CA ALA A 139 -4.45 -6.33 0.21
C ALA A 139 -4.64 -6.62 -1.28
N MET A 140 -4.78 -5.58 -2.08
CA MET A 140 -4.94 -5.65 -3.52
C MET A 140 -4.12 -4.58 -4.22
N VAL A 141 -3.53 -4.97 -5.35
CA VAL A 141 -2.89 -4.04 -6.28
C VAL A 141 -3.85 -3.76 -7.43
N SER A 142 -4.09 -2.49 -7.70
CA SER A 142 -4.80 -2.02 -8.87
C SER A 142 -3.93 -1.04 -9.64
N MET A 143 -3.70 -1.30 -10.92
CA MET A 143 -2.87 -0.43 -11.73
C MET A 143 -3.43 -0.17 -13.13
N THR A 144 -3.06 0.97 -13.68
CA THR A 144 -3.22 1.25 -15.11
C THR A 144 -1.87 1.13 -15.82
N THR A 145 -1.89 0.73 -17.07
CA THR A 145 -0.69 0.67 -17.90
C THR A 145 -0.97 1.11 -19.33
N GLY A 146 0.02 1.71 -19.97
CA GLY A 146 -0.02 1.95 -21.42
C GLY A 146 0.26 0.68 -22.25
N GLY A 147 0.75 -0.40 -21.63
CA GLY A 147 0.97 -1.68 -22.30
C GLY A 147 -0.33 -2.43 -22.53
N LEU A 148 -0.43 -3.11 -23.66
CA LEU A 148 -1.53 -4.06 -23.96
C LEU A 148 -1.25 -5.41 -23.28
N PRO A 149 -2.27 -6.27 -23.07
CA PRO A 149 -2.09 -7.57 -22.40
C PRO A 149 -0.97 -8.43 -22.99
N GLN A 150 -0.77 -8.39 -24.31
CA GLN A 150 0.24 -9.18 -25.03
C GLN A 150 1.69 -8.76 -24.69
N ARG A 151 1.88 -7.61 -24.02
CA ARG A 151 3.19 -7.16 -23.55
C ARG A 151 3.58 -7.81 -22.22
N PHE A 152 2.64 -8.46 -21.55
CA PHE A 152 2.83 -9.16 -20.28
C PHE A 152 2.72 -10.67 -20.49
N GLY A 153 3.63 -11.42 -19.91
CA GLY A 153 3.70 -12.87 -20.01
C GLY A 153 5.12 -13.36 -20.23
N ARG A 154 5.29 -14.66 -20.21
CA ARG A 154 6.59 -15.31 -20.36
C ARG A 154 7.23 -14.96 -21.71
N GLY A 155 8.40 -14.33 -21.69
CA GLY A 155 9.11 -13.88 -22.88
C GLY A 155 8.53 -12.61 -23.54
N ALA A 156 7.48 -12.01 -22.98
CA ALA A 156 6.96 -10.73 -23.45
C ALA A 156 7.80 -9.55 -22.96
N ALA A 157 7.61 -8.37 -23.56
CA ALA A 157 8.45 -7.19 -23.35
C ALA A 157 8.51 -6.70 -21.89
N TYR A 158 7.41 -6.89 -21.11
CA TYR A 158 7.35 -6.48 -19.69
C TYR A 158 7.50 -7.66 -18.72
N GLY A 159 7.61 -8.91 -19.24
CA GLY A 159 7.68 -10.10 -18.40
C GLY A 159 6.32 -10.51 -17.83
N GLU A 160 6.34 -11.52 -16.97
CA GLU A 160 5.13 -12.03 -16.31
C GLU A 160 4.62 -11.02 -15.28
N LEU A 161 3.30 -10.77 -15.29
CA LEU A 161 2.70 -9.71 -14.49
C LEU A 161 2.96 -9.90 -12.99
N GLU A 162 2.59 -11.05 -12.43
CA GLU A 162 2.65 -11.29 -10.99
C GLU A 162 4.07 -11.66 -10.55
N ASP A 163 4.76 -12.50 -11.30
CA ASP A 163 6.07 -13.02 -10.91
C ASP A 163 7.25 -12.08 -11.18
N GLN A 164 7.06 -11.04 -12.01
CA GLN A 164 8.15 -10.12 -12.38
C GLN A 164 7.77 -8.66 -12.18
N VAL A 165 6.61 -8.21 -12.69
CA VAL A 165 6.23 -6.80 -12.63
C VAL A 165 5.73 -6.40 -11.25
N LEU A 166 4.85 -7.19 -10.65
CA LEU A 166 4.23 -6.91 -9.35
C LEU A 166 4.92 -7.61 -8.19
N TRP A 167 5.82 -8.54 -8.44
CA TRP A 167 6.45 -9.37 -7.41
C TRP A 167 7.04 -8.55 -6.26
N GLN A 168 7.76 -7.48 -6.55
CA GLN A 168 8.35 -6.63 -5.51
C GLN A 168 7.28 -6.02 -4.59
N LEU A 169 6.20 -5.50 -5.17
CA LEU A 169 5.13 -4.88 -4.39
C LEU A 169 4.28 -5.91 -3.66
N GLN A 170 3.92 -6.99 -4.33
CA GLN A 170 3.09 -8.03 -3.75
C GLN A 170 3.87 -8.86 -2.72
N HIS A 171 5.01 -9.42 -3.08
CA HIS A 171 5.76 -10.34 -2.22
C HIS A 171 6.62 -9.62 -1.17
N LEU A 172 7.41 -8.60 -1.60
CA LEU A 172 8.36 -7.94 -0.69
C LEU A 172 7.76 -6.79 0.14
N VAL A 173 6.51 -6.39 -0.14
CA VAL A 173 5.83 -5.37 0.65
C VAL A 173 4.59 -5.96 1.31
N LEU A 174 3.59 -6.36 0.53
CA LEU A 174 2.29 -6.74 1.09
C LEU A 174 2.32 -8.09 1.82
N GLU A 175 2.77 -9.16 1.17
CA GLU A 175 2.91 -10.47 1.83
C GLU A 175 3.97 -10.44 2.94
N TYR A 176 5.06 -9.68 2.75
CA TYR A 176 6.08 -9.49 3.79
C TYR A 176 5.47 -8.99 5.10
N MET A 177 4.49 -8.09 5.03
CA MET A 177 3.76 -7.59 6.19
C MET A 177 2.66 -8.55 6.70
N GLY A 178 2.40 -9.66 6.00
CA GLY A 178 1.42 -10.68 6.38
C GLY A 178 0.03 -10.51 5.78
N TYR A 179 -0.17 -9.62 4.82
CA TYR A 179 -1.44 -9.53 4.10
C TYR A 179 -1.70 -10.75 3.23
N THR A 180 -2.96 -11.18 3.18
CA THR A 180 -3.43 -12.10 2.14
C THR A 180 -3.75 -11.29 0.89
N LEU A 181 -3.14 -11.65 -0.24
CA LEU A 181 -3.34 -10.92 -1.49
C LEU A 181 -4.65 -11.30 -2.18
N GLU A 182 -5.29 -10.30 -2.73
CA GLU A 182 -6.31 -10.43 -3.75
C GLU A 182 -5.67 -10.43 -5.13
N ARG A 183 -6.37 -11.05 -6.12
CA ARG A 183 -5.93 -10.99 -7.50
C ARG A 183 -5.76 -9.52 -7.93
N PRO A 184 -4.65 -9.14 -8.59
CA PRO A 184 -4.46 -7.77 -9.03
C PRO A 184 -5.47 -7.37 -10.11
N PHE A 185 -5.85 -6.09 -10.13
CA PHE A 185 -6.62 -5.50 -11.22
C PHE A 185 -5.71 -4.69 -12.14
N VAL A 186 -5.81 -4.90 -13.44
CA VAL A 186 -5.00 -4.19 -14.43
C VAL A 186 -5.85 -3.63 -15.56
N ALA A 187 -5.88 -2.30 -15.69
CA ALA A 187 -6.43 -1.62 -16.84
C ALA A 187 -5.35 -1.48 -17.92
N TYR A 188 -5.29 -2.45 -18.81
CA TYR A 188 -4.34 -2.48 -19.93
C TYR A 188 -4.66 -1.44 -21.00
N GLY A 189 -3.62 -0.84 -21.57
CA GLY A 189 -3.76 0.13 -22.65
C GLY A 189 -4.57 1.38 -22.28
N ALA A 190 -4.71 1.70 -21.02
CA ALA A 190 -5.61 2.73 -20.50
C ALA A 190 -5.63 4.07 -21.29
N PRO A 191 -4.49 4.62 -21.77
CA PRO A 191 -4.52 5.83 -22.60
C PRO A 191 -4.93 5.61 -24.06
N ARG A 192 -5.07 4.36 -24.52
CA ARG A 192 -5.28 4.01 -25.94
C ARG A 192 -6.61 3.34 -26.22
N VAL A 193 -7.28 2.81 -25.20
CA VAL A 193 -8.59 2.18 -25.34
C VAL A 193 -9.69 3.24 -25.52
N ASP A 194 -10.77 2.86 -26.17
CA ASP A 194 -11.94 3.71 -26.40
C ASP A 194 -12.73 3.97 -25.10
N ALA A 195 -13.79 4.76 -25.22
CA ALA A 195 -14.63 5.13 -24.09
C ALA A 195 -15.40 3.93 -23.53
N ASP A 196 -15.85 3.00 -24.39
CA ASP A 196 -16.61 1.82 -23.97
C ASP A 196 -15.73 0.87 -23.16
N ARG A 197 -14.49 0.65 -23.59
CA ARG A 197 -13.54 -0.17 -22.83
C ARG A 197 -13.16 0.49 -21.51
N ARG A 198 -13.00 1.83 -21.46
CA ARG A 198 -12.77 2.53 -20.18
C ARG A 198 -13.97 2.37 -19.25
N ALA A 199 -15.21 2.51 -19.75
CA ALA A 199 -16.40 2.27 -18.95
C ALA A 199 -16.45 0.84 -18.41
N ALA A 200 -16.16 -0.16 -19.25
CA ALA A 200 -16.07 -1.55 -18.83
C ALA A 200 -15.01 -1.76 -17.72
N TYR A 201 -13.83 -1.17 -17.81
CA TYR A 201 -12.83 -1.25 -16.74
C TYR A 201 -13.31 -0.68 -15.42
N LEU A 202 -14.07 0.41 -15.42
CA LEU A 202 -14.64 0.98 -14.19
C LEU A 202 -15.60 -0.01 -13.51
N ASP A 203 -16.45 -0.68 -14.29
CA ASP A 203 -17.41 -1.66 -13.76
C ASP A 203 -16.73 -2.97 -13.35
N GLU A 204 -15.77 -3.45 -14.11
CA GLU A 204 -14.94 -4.61 -13.79
C GLU A 204 -14.18 -4.38 -12.47
N PHE A 205 -13.58 -3.18 -12.28
CA PHE A 205 -12.88 -2.84 -11.05
C PHE A 205 -13.82 -2.78 -9.85
N ALA A 206 -14.98 -2.15 -10.01
CA ALA A 206 -15.99 -2.09 -8.95
C ALA A 206 -16.42 -3.50 -8.51
N SER A 207 -16.68 -4.39 -9.47
CA SER A 207 -17.05 -5.79 -9.21
C SER A 207 -15.91 -6.53 -8.49
N HIS A 208 -14.68 -6.34 -8.94
CA HIS A 208 -13.49 -6.95 -8.36
C HIS A 208 -13.27 -6.53 -6.89
N LEU A 209 -13.50 -5.24 -6.58
CA LEU A 209 -13.44 -4.74 -5.20
C LEU A 209 -14.56 -5.31 -4.32
N LEU A 210 -15.77 -5.45 -4.85
CA LEU A 210 -16.89 -6.06 -4.12
C LEU A 210 -16.61 -7.54 -3.81
N GLU A 211 -16.04 -8.29 -4.75
CA GLU A 211 -15.60 -9.67 -4.52
C GLU A 211 -14.53 -9.75 -3.43
N ALA A 212 -13.53 -8.87 -3.48
CA ALA A 212 -12.48 -8.80 -2.45
C ALA A 212 -13.07 -8.45 -1.07
N ALA A 213 -14.01 -7.50 -1.03
CA ALA A 213 -14.66 -7.07 0.22
C ALA A 213 -15.65 -8.08 0.80
N ALA A 214 -16.11 -9.06 0.01
CA ALA A 214 -16.96 -10.15 0.49
C ALA A 214 -16.17 -11.26 1.21
N ARG A 215 -14.85 -11.29 1.06
CA ARG A 215 -14.00 -12.32 1.68
C ARG A 215 -13.77 -12.02 3.16
N PRO A 216 -13.68 -13.06 4.00
CA PRO A 216 -13.52 -12.87 5.44
C PRO A 216 -12.17 -12.27 5.79
N VAL A 217 -12.14 -11.48 6.86
CA VAL A 217 -10.94 -10.99 7.53
C VAL A 217 -10.99 -11.38 9.00
N ASP A 218 -9.84 -11.68 9.57
CA ASP A 218 -9.68 -11.98 11.00
C ASP A 218 -8.52 -11.17 11.58
N ARG A 219 -8.83 -9.96 12.03
CA ARG A 219 -7.82 -9.03 12.60
C ARG A 219 -7.17 -9.57 13.88
N GLY A 220 -7.77 -10.53 14.54
CA GLY A 220 -7.21 -11.18 15.74
C GLY A 220 -5.92 -11.96 15.46
N GLN A 221 -5.65 -12.28 14.20
CA GLN A 221 -4.37 -12.90 13.81
C GLN A 221 -3.20 -11.91 13.71
N GLY A 222 -3.48 -10.61 13.65
CA GLY A 222 -2.47 -9.56 13.53
C GLY A 222 -1.76 -9.26 14.86
N ILE A 223 -0.67 -8.50 14.76
CA ILE A 223 0.16 -8.09 15.90
C ILE A 223 -0.05 -6.59 16.12
N THR A 224 -0.42 -6.21 17.34
CA THR A 224 -0.69 -4.80 17.70
C THR A 224 0.54 -4.05 18.20
N ASP A 225 1.52 -4.76 18.76
CA ASP A 225 2.79 -4.21 19.21
C ASP A 225 3.96 -5.04 18.68
N PRO A 226 4.44 -4.75 17.45
CA PRO A 226 5.53 -5.52 16.85
C PRO A 226 6.85 -5.44 17.62
N LEU A 227 7.14 -4.32 18.29
CA LEU A 227 8.40 -4.16 19.02
C LEU A 227 8.47 -5.00 20.30
N SER A 228 7.34 -5.42 20.88
CA SER A 228 7.35 -6.34 22.03
C SER A 228 7.89 -7.74 21.68
N HIS A 229 7.95 -8.08 20.40
CA HIS A 229 8.50 -9.34 19.90
C HIS A 229 10.00 -9.29 19.58
N VAL A 230 10.62 -8.10 19.67
CA VAL A 230 12.03 -7.89 19.32
C VAL A 230 12.84 -7.78 20.62
N PRO A 231 13.88 -8.61 20.84
CA PRO A 231 14.77 -8.45 21.99
C PRO A 231 15.44 -7.07 21.99
N ASP A 232 15.56 -6.45 23.17
CA ASP A 232 16.20 -5.13 23.32
C ASP A 232 17.62 -5.08 22.76
N SER A 233 18.37 -6.19 22.83
CA SER A 233 19.69 -6.30 22.25
C SER A 233 19.72 -6.14 20.72
N ALA A 234 18.68 -6.56 20.01
CA ALA A 234 18.61 -6.42 18.54
C ALA A 234 18.34 -4.97 18.12
N ILE A 235 17.59 -4.22 18.92
CA ILE A 235 17.27 -2.80 18.64
C ILE A 235 18.50 -1.92 18.90
N THR A 236 19.38 -2.32 19.82
CA THR A 236 20.61 -1.59 20.14
C THR A 236 21.80 -1.96 19.26
N ALA A 237 21.81 -3.15 18.64
CA ALA A 237 22.91 -3.63 17.78
C ALA A 237 23.01 -2.89 16.42
N ASN A 238 21.99 -2.16 16.04
CA ASN A 238 21.98 -1.31 14.83
C ASN A 238 22.43 0.15 15.11
N ARG A 239 23.08 0.39 16.25
CA ARG A 239 23.67 1.70 16.61
C ARG A 239 25.06 1.92 16.05
#